data_a7c2bfe7d564d84bd6cdfc75e1dc3782
#
_entry.id   a7c2bfe7d564d84bd6cdfc75e1dc3782
#
_cell.length_a   1.000
_cell.length_b   1.000
_cell.length_c   1.000
_cell.angle_alpha   90.00
_cell.angle_beta   90.00
_cell.angle_gamma   90.00
#
_symmetry.space_group_name_H-M   'P 1'
#
loop_
_entity.id
_entity.type
_entity.pdbx_description
1 polymer ?
#
loop_
_entity_poly.entity_id
_entity_poly.type
_entity_poly.pdbx_seq_one_letter_code
_entity_poly.pdbx_strand_id
1 'polypeptide(L)'
;MIKRFLDYIAIEKRYSPRTVKEYGDDLRAWCAFLGWDIEDFDPKQLDAEDVKAWMLQMLEDGQSPRSVKRRLSAVKSLYRFLLGLGL
;
A
#
# COMPACT_ATOMS: atom_id res chain seq x y z
N MET A 1 4.23 9.32 6.34
CA MET A 1 2.83 8.91 6.11
C MET A 1 2.61 7.41 6.23
N ILE A 2 3.37 6.63 5.51
CA ILE A 2 3.19 5.16 5.54
C ILE A 2 3.51 4.58 6.92
N LYS A 3 4.57 5.05 7.57
CA LYS A 3 4.88 4.63 8.93
C LYS A 3 3.72 4.90 9.89
N ARG A 4 3.09 6.07 9.77
CA ARG A 4 1.95 6.44 10.59
C ARG A 4 0.76 5.50 10.35
N PHE A 5 0.53 5.10 9.12
CA PHE A 5 -0.49 4.12 8.77
C PHE A 5 -0.18 2.75 9.38
N LEU A 6 1.08 2.29 9.30
CA LEU A 6 1.48 1.00 9.88
C LEU A 6 1.31 1.00 11.40
N ASP A 7 1.64 2.09 12.08
CA ASP A 7 1.41 2.24 13.50
C ASP A 7 -0.10 2.20 13.82
N TYR A 8 -0.92 2.83 12.98
CA TYR A 8 -2.36 2.82 13.15
C TYR A 8 -2.94 1.41 13.09
N ILE A 9 -2.56 0.60 12.09
CA ILE A 9 -3.08 -0.76 11.97
C ILE A 9 -2.54 -1.69 13.07
N ALA A 10 -1.34 -1.43 13.57
CA ALA A 10 -0.76 -2.21 14.66
C ALA A 10 -1.45 -1.93 15.99
N ILE A 11 -1.72 -0.66 16.29
CA ILE A 11 -2.19 -0.22 17.61
C ILE A 11 -3.71 -0.17 17.67
N GLU A 12 -4.36 0.50 16.71
CA GLU A 12 -5.81 0.70 16.76
C GLU A 12 -6.59 -0.44 16.14
N LYS A 13 -6.14 -0.98 15.03
CA LYS A 13 -6.77 -2.13 14.39
C LYS A 13 -6.32 -3.46 14.98
N ARG A 14 -5.26 -3.44 15.78
CA ARG A 14 -4.71 -4.63 16.46
C ARG A 14 -4.39 -5.77 15.48
N TYR A 15 -3.91 -5.44 14.30
CA TYR A 15 -3.46 -6.45 13.37
C TYR A 15 -2.22 -7.16 13.95
N SER A 16 -2.05 -8.44 13.63
CA SER A 16 -0.88 -9.19 14.10
C SER A 16 0.41 -8.57 13.55
N PRO A 17 1.56 -8.73 14.26
CA PRO A 17 2.84 -8.25 13.76
C PRO A 17 3.16 -8.74 12.35
N ARG A 18 2.79 -9.99 12.04
CA ARG A 18 2.99 -10.56 10.71
C ARG A 18 2.19 -9.79 9.64
N THR A 19 0.92 -9.49 9.92
CA THR A 19 0.06 -8.76 9.00
C THR A 19 0.58 -7.34 8.79
N VAL A 20 1.03 -6.66 9.84
CA VAL A 20 1.63 -5.33 9.75
C VAL A 20 2.88 -5.36 8.87
N LYS A 21 3.73 -6.36 9.05
CA LYS A 21 4.93 -6.54 8.22
C LYS A 21 4.57 -6.75 6.75
N GLU A 22 3.59 -7.61 6.47
CA GLU A 22 3.14 -7.87 5.10
C GLU A 22 2.61 -6.60 4.44
N TYR A 23 1.82 -5.81 5.15
CA TYR A 23 1.34 -4.52 4.64
C TYR A 23 2.51 -3.57 4.36
N GLY A 24 3.48 -3.52 5.25
CA GLY A 24 4.68 -2.71 5.06
C GLY A 24 5.45 -3.11 3.80
N ASP A 25 5.65 -4.41 3.60
CA ASP A 25 6.32 -4.93 2.41
C ASP A 25 5.54 -4.59 1.13
N ASP A 26 4.21 -4.73 1.17
CA ASP A 26 3.35 -4.42 0.03
C ASP A 26 3.40 -2.93 -0.32
N LEU A 27 3.40 -2.05 0.68
CA LEU A 27 3.48 -0.60 0.44
C LEU A 27 4.86 -0.17 -0.03
N ARG A 28 5.93 -0.83 0.43
CA ARG A 28 7.27 -0.58 -0.11
C ARG A 28 7.35 -0.98 -1.58
N ALA A 29 6.74 -2.10 -1.95
CA ALA A 29 6.68 -2.52 -3.36
C ALA A 29 5.90 -1.51 -4.20
N TRP A 30 4.81 -0.96 -3.66
CA TRP A 30 4.03 0.09 -4.31
C TRP A 30 4.87 1.34 -4.56
N CYS A 31 5.57 1.82 -3.53
CA CYS A 31 6.45 2.99 -3.66
C CYS A 31 7.57 2.74 -4.66
N ALA A 32 8.16 1.54 -4.65
CA ALA A 32 9.22 1.17 -5.60
C ALA A 32 8.70 1.21 -7.04
N PHE A 33 7.49 0.73 -7.27
CA PHE A 33 6.87 0.77 -8.60
C PHE A 33 6.69 2.23 -9.08
N LEU A 34 6.28 3.12 -8.17
CA LEU A 34 6.10 4.54 -8.48
C LEU A 34 7.41 5.31 -8.60
N GLY A 35 8.53 4.71 -8.22
CA GLY A 35 9.81 5.40 -8.17
C GLY A 35 9.98 6.35 -7.00
N TRP A 36 9.22 6.14 -5.93
CA TRP A 36 9.23 6.98 -4.73
C TRP A 36 9.95 6.29 -3.58
N ASP A 37 10.63 7.09 -2.75
CA ASP A 37 11.05 6.62 -1.44
C ASP A 37 9.82 6.53 -0.55
N ILE A 38 9.75 5.51 0.30
CA ILE A 38 8.61 5.31 1.20
C ILE A 38 8.40 6.51 2.14
N GLU A 39 9.46 7.25 2.47
CA GLU A 39 9.37 8.42 3.33
C GLU A 39 8.91 9.68 2.59
N ASP A 40 9.10 9.71 1.28
CA ASP A 40 8.75 10.85 0.43
C ASP A 40 7.38 10.69 -0.24
N PHE A 41 6.64 9.67 0.13
CA PHE A 41 5.35 9.37 -0.46
C PHE A 41 4.35 10.52 -0.27
N ASP A 42 3.86 11.08 -1.38
CA ASP A 42 2.87 12.15 -1.38
C ASP A 42 1.53 11.62 -1.90
N PRO A 43 0.52 11.43 -1.03
CA PRO A 43 -0.76 10.89 -1.44
C PRO A 43 -1.51 11.77 -2.45
N LYS A 44 -1.19 13.06 -2.53
CA LYS A 44 -1.85 13.98 -3.46
C LYS A 44 -1.46 13.74 -4.92
N GLN A 45 -0.34 13.04 -5.16
CA GLN A 45 0.15 12.75 -6.51
C GLN A 45 -0.27 11.39 -7.02
N LEU A 46 -1.13 10.70 -6.28
CA LEU A 46 -1.58 9.37 -6.65
C LEU A 46 -2.76 9.42 -7.59
N ASP A 47 -2.75 8.51 -8.57
CA ASP A 47 -3.78 8.38 -9.59
C ASP A 47 -4.27 6.94 -9.64
N ALA A 48 -5.56 6.75 -9.87
CA ALA A 48 -6.15 5.43 -10.04
C ALA A 48 -5.52 4.65 -11.19
N GLU A 49 -5.01 5.34 -12.21
CA GLU A 49 -4.31 4.71 -13.33
C GLU A 49 -3.01 4.05 -12.88
N ASP A 50 -2.32 4.62 -11.88
CA ASP A 50 -1.11 4.02 -11.32
C ASP A 50 -1.40 2.69 -10.66
N VAL A 51 -2.55 2.57 -9.97
CA VAL A 51 -2.96 1.32 -9.34
C VAL A 51 -3.22 0.24 -10.38
N LYS A 52 -3.90 0.59 -11.47
CA LYS A 52 -4.14 -0.34 -12.58
C LYS A 52 -2.84 -0.77 -13.24
N ALA A 53 -1.93 0.17 -13.48
CA ALA A 53 -0.63 -0.12 -14.08
C ALA A 53 0.16 -1.10 -13.20
N TRP A 54 0.14 -0.90 -11.88
CA TRP A 54 0.81 -1.80 -10.94
C TRP A 54 0.19 -3.19 -10.96
N MET A 55 -1.14 -3.27 -10.98
CA MET A 55 -1.84 -4.55 -11.07
C MET A 55 -1.41 -5.32 -12.31
N LEU A 56 -1.38 -4.66 -13.48
CA LEU A 56 -0.97 -5.29 -14.73
C LEU A 56 0.49 -5.74 -14.67
N GLN A 57 1.37 -4.93 -14.10
CA GLN A 57 2.78 -5.27 -13.96
C GLN A 57 2.96 -6.51 -13.09
N MET A 58 2.24 -6.59 -11.96
CA MET A 58 2.32 -7.75 -11.08
C MET A 58 1.85 -9.03 -11.77
N LEU A 59 0.77 -8.94 -12.57
CA LEU A 59 0.27 -10.10 -13.32
C LEU A 59 1.26 -10.53 -14.40
N GLU A 60 1.89 -9.59 -15.09
CA GLU A 60 2.93 -9.89 -16.08
C GLU A 60 4.15 -10.54 -15.44
N ASP A 61 4.49 -10.15 -14.21
CA ASP A 61 5.60 -10.74 -13.45
C ASP A 61 5.29 -12.15 -12.94
N GLY A 62 4.09 -12.66 -13.18
CA GLY A 62 3.70 -14.00 -12.80
C GLY A 62 3.21 -14.12 -11.37
N GLN A 63 2.92 -13.02 -10.69
CA GLN A 63 2.36 -13.08 -9.34
C GLN A 63 0.95 -13.68 -9.37
N SER A 64 0.61 -14.45 -8.35
CA SER A 64 -0.71 -15.07 -8.26
C SER A 64 -1.79 -14.00 -8.06
N PRO A 65 -3.02 -14.24 -8.55
CA PRO A 65 -4.14 -13.32 -8.30
C PRO A 65 -4.36 -13.04 -6.82
N ARG A 66 -4.11 -14.02 -5.96
CA ARG A 66 -4.23 -13.87 -4.51
C ARG A 66 -3.24 -12.84 -3.96
N SER A 67 -1.97 -12.93 -4.39
CA SER A 67 -0.93 -11.99 -3.98
C SER A 67 -1.22 -10.58 -4.49
N VAL A 68 -1.66 -10.47 -5.75
CA VAL A 68 -2.02 -9.19 -6.35
C VAL A 68 -3.18 -8.55 -5.58
N LYS A 69 -4.21 -9.33 -5.24
CA LYS A 69 -5.37 -8.84 -4.48
C LYS A 69 -4.95 -8.34 -3.10
N ARG A 70 -4.08 -9.06 -2.41
CA ARG A 70 -3.57 -8.66 -1.09
C ARG A 70 -2.84 -7.31 -1.17
N ARG A 71 -1.95 -7.15 -2.14
CA ARG A 71 -1.20 -5.90 -2.34
C ARG A 71 -2.10 -4.72 -2.66
N LEU A 72 -3.08 -4.93 -3.51
CA LEU A 72 -4.05 -3.88 -3.82
C LEU A 72 -4.89 -3.51 -2.60
N SER A 73 -5.21 -4.48 -1.75
CA SER A 73 -5.93 -4.23 -0.50
C SER A 73 -5.13 -3.35 0.46
N ALA A 74 -3.80 -3.55 0.52
CA ALA A 74 -2.92 -2.72 1.35
C ALA A 74 -2.97 -1.26 0.88
N VAL A 75 -2.90 -1.02 -0.42
CA VAL A 75 -2.98 0.32 -0.99
C VAL A 75 -4.34 0.96 -0.71
N LYS A 76 -5.43 0.22 -0.89
CA LYS A 76 -6.78 0.72 -0.58
C LYS A 76 -6.94 1.08 0.89
N SER A 77 -6.39 0.27 1.78
CA SER A 77 -6.43 0.54 3.22
C SER A 77 -5.67 1.82 3.58
N LEU A 78 -4.51 2.02 2.94
CA LEU A 78 -3.75 3.25 3.10
C LEU A 78 -4.57 4.47 2.67
N TYR A 79 -5.23 4.40 1.52
CA TYR A 79 -6.06 5.51 1.03
C TYR A 79 -7.21 5.84 1.97
N ARG A 80 -7.89 4.84 2.49
CA ARG A 80 -8.97 5.06 3.48
C ARG A 80 -8.45 5.77 4.71
N PHE A 81 -7.28 5.36 5.19
CA PHE A 81 -6.64 6.01 6.33
C PHE A 81 -6.34 7.48 6.04
N LEU A 82 -5.77 7.77 4.88
CA LEU A 82 -5.44 9.14 4.48
C LEU A 82 -6.69 10.00 4.33
N LEU A 83 -7.76 9.47 3.76
CA LEU A 83 -9.03 10.17 3.67
C LEU A 83 -9.59 10.50 5.06
N GLY A 84 -9.44 9.60 6.02
CA GLY A 84 -9.85 9.83 7.40
C GLY A 84 -9.05 10.94 8.08
N LEU A 85 -7.85 11.25 7.59
CA LEU A 85 -7.04 12.37 8.08
C LEU A 85 -7.36 13.69 7.35
N GLY A 86 -8.26 13.68 6.37
CA GLY A 86 -8.60 14.87 5.60
C GLY A 86 -7.61 15.20 4.49
N LEU A 87 -6.83 14.24 4.06
CA LEU A 87 -5.83 14.42 3.01
C LEU A 87 -6.34 14.04 1.62
#